data_d03cb44dfd173accfba426b2b7f46672
#
_entry.id   d03cb44dfd173accfba426b2b7f46672
#
_cell.length_a   1.000
_cell.length_b   1.000
_cell.length_c   1.000
_cell.angle_alpha   90.00
_cell.angle_beta   90.00
_cell.angle_gamma   90.00
#
_symmetry.space_group_name_H-M   'P 1'
#
loop_
_entity.id
_entity.type
_entity.pdbx_description
1 polymer ?
#
loop_
_entity_poly.entity_id
_entity_poly.type
_entity_poly.pdbx_seq_one_letter_code
_entity_poly.pdbx_strand_id
1 'polypeptide(L)'
;MPRTPDDDTPLGPRIEQAVTNLFGTDAYTTVWKSEFNLHRRITDPFVNGPLALAGDVAHLTSPVGGQGMNVGIQDENPLRRALDEALDWNRATPLARYAAERREALEGGAVWATDTLTRLLLAREGALLVPALQVFGALLRIGPLRRLVLRRMVLLDDPSRDR
;
A
#
# COMPACT_ATOMS: atom_id res chain seq x y z
N MET A 1 1.26 -12.50 10.29
CA MET A 1 -0.10 -13.04 10.47
C MET A 1 0.05 -14.48 10.95
N PRO A 2 -0.67 -14.93 11.98
CA PRO A 2 -0.67 -16.35 12.32
C PRO A 2 -1.33 -17.14 11.18
N ARG A 3 -0.73 -18.26 10.80
CA ARG A 3 -1.32 -19.22 9.87
C ARG A 3 -2.68 -19.67 10.42
N THR A 4 -3.69 -19.69 9.57
CA THR A 4 -4.99 -20.27 9.95
C THR A 4 -4.93 -21.80 9.87
N PRO A 5 -5.74 -22.54 10.64
CA PRO A 5 -5.72 -24.01 10.65
C PRO A 5 -5.96 -24.69 9.29
N ASP A 6 -6.44 -23.99 8.30
CA ASP A 6 -6.64 -24.46 6.91
C ASP A 6 -5.40 -24.31 6.01
N ASP A 7 -4.28 -23.85 6.54
CA ASP A 7 -3.05 -23.64 5.76
C ASP A 7 -2.27 -24.93 5.44
N ASP A 8 -2.75 -26.08 5.89
CA ASP A 8 -2.09 -27.38 5.62
C ASP A 8 -2.38 -27.95 4.22
N THR A 9 -3.31 -27.35 3.48
CA THR A 9 -3.55 -27.76 2.10
C THR A 9 -2.42 -27.26 1.20
N PRO A 10 -1.76 -28.13 0.42
CA PRO A 10 -0.71 -27.73 -0.51
C PRO A 10 -1.17 -26.60 -1.44
N LEU A 11 -0.27 -25.68 -1.77
CA LEU A 11 -0.57 -24.51 -2.60
C LEU A 11 -1.15 -24.87 -3.97
N GLY A 12 -0.67 -25.97 -4.58
CA GLY A 12 -1.12 -26.45 -5.89
C GLY A 12 -2.64 -26.61 -5.98
N PRO A 13 -3.25 -27.50 -5.19
CA PRO A 13 -4.70 -27.72 -5.20
C PRO A 13 -5.51 -26.48 -4.89
N ARG A 14 -5.02 -25.59 -4.01
CA ARG A 14 -5.71 -24.32 -3.70
C ARG A 14 -5.74 -23.37 -4.89
N ILE A 15 -4.65 -23.28 -5.64
CA ILE A 15 -4.59 -22.45 -6.87
C ILE A 15 -5.53 -23.04 -7.93
N GLU A 16 -5.49 -24.34 -8.15
CA GLU A 16 -6.34 -25.03 -9.12
C GLU A 16 -7.81 -24.82 -8.82
N GLN A 17 -8.22 -24.98 -7.58
CA GLN A 17 -9.59 -24.72 -7.16
C GLN A 17 -9.99 -23.25 -7.35
N ALA A 18 -9.11 -22.31 -7.01
CA ALA A 18 -9.36 -20.89 -7.19
C ALA A 18 -9.50 -20.52 -8.67
N VAL A 19 -8.66 -21.06 -9.54
CA VAL A 19 -8.73 -20.84 -10.99
C VAL A 19 -10.02 -21.42 -11.57
N THR A 20 -10.35 -22.67 -11.21
CA THR A 20 -11.60 -23.31 -11.65
C THR A 20 -12.82 -22.52 -11.20
N ASN A 21 -12.84 -22.02 -9.97
CA ASN A 21 -13.95 -21.20 -9.46
C ASN A 21 -14.08 -19.84 -10.16
N LEU A 22 -12.95 -19.23 -10.55
CA LEU A 22 -12.94 -17.91 -11.21
C LEU A 22 -13.31 -18.00 -12.69
N PHE A 23 -12.80 -19.01 -13.39
CA PHE A 23 -12.92 -19.12 -14.85
C PHE A 23 -13.93 -20.16 -15.30
N GLY A 24 -14.48 -20.98 -14.39
CA GLY A 24 -15.46 -22.01 -14.70
C GLY A 24 -14.92 -23.16 -15.53
N THR A 25 -13.60 -23.35 -15.57
CA THR A 25 -12.94 -24.41 -16.35
C THR A 25 -11.71 -24.93 -15.62
N ASP A 26 -11.43 -26.21 -15.80
CA ASP A 26 -10.21 -26.90 -15.40
C ASP A 26 -9.22 -27.12 -16.58
N ALA A 27 -9.64 -26.72 -17.79
CA ALA A 27 -8.86 -26.85 -19.00
C ALA A 27 -7.82 -25.72 -19.14
N TYR A 28 -6.78 -25.72 -18.30
CA TYR A 28 -5.65 -24.79 -18.38
C TYR A 28 -4.33 -25.49 -18.09
N THR A 29 -3.23 -24.89 -18.52
CA THR A 29 -1.88 -25.34 -18.21
C THR A 29 -1.17 -24.31 -17.36
N THR A 30 -0.72 -24.68 -16.17
CA THR A 30 0.08 -23.81 -15.32
C THR A 30 1.49 -23.68 -15.90
N VAL A 31 1.83 -22.49 -16.37
CA VAL A 31 3.16 -22.17 -16.91
C VAL A 31 4.13 -21.84 -15.78
N TRP A 32 3.65 -21.12 -14.76
CA TRP A 32 4.46 -20.70 -13.63
C TRP A 32 3.59 -20.44 -12.41
N LYS A 33 4.07 -20.77 -11.23
CA LYS A 33 3.47 -20.46 -9.94
C LYS A 33 4.54 -20.14 -8.92
N SER A 34 4.27 -19.21 -8.01
CA SER A 34 5.17 -18.84 -6.92
C SER A 34 4.39 -18.45 -5.69
N GLU A 35 4.96 -18.76 -4.54
CA GLU A 35 4.50 -18.31 -3.23
C GLU A 35 5.45 -17.21 -2.75
N PHE A 36 4.88 -16.13 -2.24
CA PHE A 36 5.65 -15.07 -1.61
C PHE A 36 4.91 -14.50 -0.40
N ASN A 37 5.69 -14.07 0.57
CA ASN A 37 5.13 -13.47 1.79
C ASN A 37 4.94 -11.98 1.59
N LEU A 38 3.74 -11.51 1.90
CA LEU A 38 3.43 -10.09 1.92
C LEU A 38 3.79 -9.52 3.29
N HIS A 39 4.65 -8.51 3.26
CA HIS A 39 5.02 -7.79 4.46
C HIS A 39 4.47 -6.37 4.40
N ARG A 40 3.92 -5.90 5.52
CA ARG A 40 3.62 -4.50 5.76
C ARG A 40 4.49 -4.05 6.91
N ARG A 41 5.35 -3.09 6.67
CA ARG A 41 6.26 -2.56 7.69
C ARG A 41 6.49 -1.08 7.45
N ILE A 42 6.51 -0.31 8.52
CA ILE A 42 6.96 1.08 8.54
C ILE A 42 8.10 1.11 9.55
N THR A 43 9.25 1.57 9.10
CA THR A 43 10.45 1.68 9.95
C THR A 43 10.28 2.81 10.95
N ASP A 44 10.84 2.64 12.13
CA ASP A 44 10.90 3.67 13.15
C ASP A 44 12.27 3.61 13.85
N PRO A 45 13.07 4.68 13.78
CA PRO A 45 12.83 5.96 13.10
C PRO A 45 13.16 5.93 11.59
N PHE A 46 12.58 6.86 10.80
CA PHE A 46 12.97 7.11 9.39
C PHE A 46 14.31 7.80 9.26
N VAL A 47 14.73 8.52 10.30
CA VAL A 47 15.97 9.27 10.34
C VAL A 47 16.71 8.96 11.64
N ASN A 48 17.98 8.63 11.52
CA ASN A 48 18.87 8.41 12.66
C ASN A 48 20.23 9.08 12.40
N GLY A 49 20.46 10.21 13.03
CA GLY A 49 21.65 11.03 12.78
C GLY A 49 21.71 11.48 11.31
N PRO A 50 22.80 11.17 10.60
CA PRO A 50 22.96 11.53 9.18
C PRO A 50 22.24 10.56 8.22
N LEU A 51 21.67 9.48 8.71
CA LEU A 51 21.00 8.47 7.91
C LEU A 51 19.51 8.79 7.76
N ALA A 52 19.02 8.90 6.52
CA ALA A 52 17.61 9.00 6.19
C ALA A 52 17.20 7.83 5.30
N LEU A 53 16.01 7.27 5.54
CA LEU A 53 15.44 6.16 4.80
C LEU A 53 14.31 6.64 3.91
N ALA A 54 14.19 6.07 2.70
CA ALA A 54 13.12 6.35 1.75
C ALA A 54 12.76 5.06 0.97
N GLY A 55 11.56 5.02 0.38
CA GLY A 55 11.08 3.88 -0.38
C GLY A 55 10.92 2.62 0.46
N ASP A 56 11.11 1.46 -0.14
CA ASP A 56 10.83 0.15 0.47
C ASP A 56 11.62 -0.13 1.76
N VAL A 57 12.79 0.49 1.94
CA VAL A 57 13.56 0.35 3.20
C VAL A 57 12.93 1.14 4.35
N ALA A 58 12.18 2.20 4.05
CA ALA A 58 11.45 3.00 5.02
C ALA A 58 10.04 2.44 5.27
N HIS A 59 9.37 1.97 4.20
CA HIS A 59 7.99 1.50 4.28
C HIS A 59 7.67 0.45 3.22
N LEU A 60 7.24 -0.70 3.68
CA LEU A 60 6.65 -1.74 2.84
C LEU A 60 5.12 -1.64 2.94
N THR A 61 4.47 -1.37 1.83
CA THR A 61 3.01 -1.35 1.74
C THR A 61 2.48 -2.66 1.17
N SER A 62 1.18 -2.95 1.39
CA SER A 62 0.54 -4.07 0.71
C SER A 62 0.59 -3.87 -0.81
N PRO A 63 0.87 -4.92 -1.62
CA PRO A 63 0.80 -4.84 -3.08
C PRO A 63 -0.63 -4.66 -3.61
N VAL A 64 -1.63 -4.87 -2.76
CA VAL A 64 -3.03 -4.64 -3.10
C VAL A 64 -3.24 -3.15 -3.34
N GLY A 65 -3.65 -2.81 -4.55
CA GLY A 65 -3.78 -1.43 -5.02
C GLY A 65 -2.57 -0.88 -5.76
N GLY A 66 -1.43 -1.59 -5.79
CA GLY A 66 -0.26 -1.23 -6.61
C GLY A 66 0.43 0.08 -6.22
N GLN A 67 0.32 0.52 -4.96
CA GLN A 67 0.77 1.85 -4.53
C GLN A 67 2.22 1.91 -4.03
N GLY A 68 2.89 0.77 -3.78
CA GLY A 68 4.22 0.75 -3.17
C GLY A 68 5.24 1.62 -3.91
N MET A 69 5.38 1.42 -5.21
CA MET A 69 6.28 2.22 -6.04
C MET A 69 5.92 3.71 -6.04
N ASN A 70 4.63 4.04 -6.16
CA ASN A 70 4.17 5.43 -6.18
C ASN A 70 4.48 6.14 -4.87
N VAL A 71 4.29 5.47 -3.74
CA VAL A 71 4.61 6.01 -2.40
C VAL A 71 6.12 6.23 -2.26
N GLY A 72 6.94 5.29 -2.74
CA GLY A 72 8.39 5.43 -2.74
C GLY A 72 8.88 6.60 -3.60
N ILE A 73 8.30 6.81 -4.78
CA ILE A 73 8.61 7.96 -5.64
C ILE A 73 8.24 9.28 -4.96
N GLN A 74 7.15 9.29 -4.18
CA GLN A 74 6.73 10.50 -3.46
C GLN A 74 7.64 10.89 -2.29
N ASP A 75 8.50 9.99 -1.83
CA ASP A 75 9.51 10.33 -0.82
C ASP A 75 10.59 11.28 -1.39
N GLU A 76 10.81 11.25 -2.71
CA GLU A 76 11.89 11.97 -3.37
C GLU A 76 11.85 13.47 -3.06
N ASN A 77 10.75 14.13 -3.31
CA ASN A 77 10.68 15.58 -3.21
C ASN A 77 10.80 16.10 -1.76
N PRO A 78 10.09 15.55 -0.75
CA PRO A 78 10.30 15.91 0.65
C PRO A 78 11.72 15.63 1.14
N LEU A 79 12.31 14.48 0.73
CA LEU A 79 13.67 14.14 1.12
C LEU A 79 14.70 15.09 0.48
N ARG A 80 14.57 15.37 -0.81
CA ARG A 80 15.43 16.32 -1.52
C ARG A 80 15.44 17.69 -0.83
N ARG A 81 14.25 18.25 -0.54
CA ARG A 81 14.15 19.54 0.18
C ARG A 81 14.81 19.50 1.55
N ALA A 82 14.57 18.40 2.29
CA ALA A 82 15.16 18.25 3.61
C ALA A 82 16.71 18.12 3.54
N LEU A 83 17.24 17.46 2.51
CA LEU A 83 18.68 17.34 2.28
C LEU A 83 19.28 18.69 1.87
N ASP A 84 18.68 19.40 0.92
CA ASP A 84 19.13 20.73 0.50
C ASP A 84 19.25 21.67 1.72
N GLU A 85 18.19 21.75 2.54
CA GLU A 85 18.19 22.57 3.75
C GLU A 85 19.21 22.09 4.80
N ALA A 86 19.36 20.76 4.98
CA ALA A 86 20.29 20.21 5.97
C ALA A 86 21.75 20.48 5.60
N LEU A 87 22.07 20.39 4.31
CA LEU A 87 23.43 20.64 3.79
C LEU A 87 23.80 22.13 3.83
N ASP A 88 22.85 23.00 3.47
CA ASP A 88 23.08 24.46 3.47
C ASP A 88 23.26 25.03 4.88
N TRP A 89 22.54 24.49 5.87
CA TRP A 89 22.49 25.05 7.22
C TRP A 89 23.20 24.20 8.27
N ASN A 90 23.75 23.05 7.88
CA ASN A 90 24.38 22.06 8.80
C ASN A 90 23.45 21.70 9.99
N ARG A 91 22.17 21.47 9.74
CA ARG A 91 21.14 21.21 10.76
C ARG A 91 20.41 19.90 10.48
N ALA A 92 20.17 19.12 11.53
CA ALA A 92 19.42 17.86 11.45
C ALA A 92 17.89 18.05 11.45
N THR A 93 17.39 19.24 11.83
CA THR A 93 15.95 19.53 11.94
C THR A 93 15.15 19.29 10.65
N PRO A 94 15.65 19.63 9.44
CA PRO A 94 14.94 19.35 8.19
C PRO A 94 14.68 17.85 7.95
N LEU A 95 15.63 16.98 8.29
CA LEU A 95 15.46 15.53 8.15
C LEU A 95 14.42 14.99 9.14
N ALA A 96 14.38 15.51 10.37
CA ALA A 96 13.35 15.14 11.33
C ALA A 96 11.95 15.56 10.86
N ARG A 97 11.83 16.72 10.21
CA ARG A 97 10.57 17.15 9.58
C ARG A 97 10.16 16.22 8.44
N TYR A 98 11.09 15.86 7.55
CA TYR A 98 10.84 14.85 6.52
C TYR A 98 10.27 13.55 7.10
N ALA A 99 10.90 13.03 8.16
CA ALA A 99 10.45 11.80 8.82
C ALA A 99 8.99 11.91 9.32
N ALA A 100 8.64 13.04 9.96
CA ALA A 100 7.32 13.29 10.49
C ALA A 100 6.27 13.41 9.36
N GLU A 101 6.56 14.20 8.34
CA GLU A 101 5.67 14.42 7.18
C GLU A 101 5.40 13.10 6.43
N ARG A 102 6.45 12.29 6.20
CA ARG A 102 6.26 11.02 5.49
C ARG A 102 5.50 10.00 6.31
N ARG A 103 5.76 9.92 7.61
CA ARG A 103 4.99 9.04 8.50
C ARG A 103 3.51 9.39 8.50
N GLU A 104 3.17 10.67 8.65
CA GLU A 104 1.78 11.14 8.63
C GLU A 104 1.09 10.81 7.30
N ALA A 105 1.75 11.07 6.17
CA ALA A 105 1.23 10.76 4.84
C ALA A 105 0.99 9.26 4.63
N LEU A 106 1.87 8.41 5.15
CA LEU A 106 1.75 6.95 5.06
C LEU A 106 0.61 6.42 5.94
N GLU A 107 0.56 6.83 7.20
CA GLU A 107 -0.44 6.35 8.16
C GLU A 107 -1.84 6.84 7.82
N GLY A 108 -1.98 8.09 7.38
CA GLY A 108 -3.26 8.71 7.05
C GLY A 108 -3.79 8.43 5.64
N GLY A 109 -2.93 7.94 4.73
CA GLY A 109 -3.24 7.85 3.30
C GLY A 109 -3.13 6.46 2.71
N ALA A 110 -2.04 6.22 1.97
CA ALA A 110 -1.85 5.03 1.14
C ALA A 110 -1.88 3.72 1.93
N VAL A 111 -1.25 3.69 3.10
CA VAL A 111 -1.18 2.49 3.94
C VAL A 111 -2.57 2.13 4.45
N TRP A 112 -3.35 3.10 4.91
CA TRP A 112 -4.72 2.86 5.37
C TRP A 112 -5.61 2.31 4.24
N ALA A 113 -5.54 2.91 3.05
CA ALA A 113 -6.36 2.52 1.92
C ALA A 113 -6.02 1.11 1.44
N THR A 114 -4.72 0.80 1.26
CA THR A 114 -4.27 -0.52 0.82
C THR A 114 -4.52 -1.60 1.86
N ASP A 115 -4.40 -1.27 3.15
CA ASP A 115 -4.66 -2.20 4.25
C ASP A 115 -6.15 -2.54 4.35
N THR A 116 -7.01 -1.53 4.24
CA THR A 116 -8.46 -1.72 4.23
C THR A 116 -8.90 -2.58 3.04
N LEU A 117 -8.37 -2.30 1.85
CA LEU A 117 -8.66 -3.09 0.65
C LEU A 117 -8.13 -4.51 0.78
N THR A 118 -6.92 -4.70 1.32
CA THR A 118 -6.33 -6.01 1.57
C THR A 118 -7.19 -6.82 2.54
N ARG A 119 -7.62 -6.22 3.65
CA ARG A 119 -8.50 -6.90 4.61
C ARG A 119 -9.84 -7.28 3.99
N LEU A 120 -10.40 -6.40 3.16
CA LEU A 120 -11.66 -6.66 2.46
C LEU A 120 -11.53 -7.81 1.46
N LEU A 121 -10.44 -7.85 0.68
CA LEU A 121 -10.17 -8.91 -0.29
C LEU A 121 -9.81 -10.25 0.36
N LEU A 122 -9.13 -10.21 1.51
CA LEU A 122 -8.75 -11.41 2.26
C LEU A 122 -9.80 -11.83 3.29
N ALA A 123 -10.89 -11.08 3.44
CA ALA A 123 -12.00 -11.48 4.29
C ALA A 123 -12.60 -12.80 3.77
N ARG A 124 -12.62 -13.81 4.63
CA ARG A 124 -12.95 -15.21 4.33
C ARG A 124 -14.39 -15.41 3.82
N GLU A 125 -15.24 -14.43 4.04
CA GLU A 125 -16.63 -14.45 3.61
C GLU A 125 -16.80 -13.58 2.36
N GLY A 126 -16.57 -14.17 1.18
CA GLY A 126 -16.82 -13.53 -0.13
C GLY A 126 -18.25 -12.97 -0.30
N ALA A 127 -19.16 -13.36 0.58
CA ALA A 127 -20.53 -12.84 0.65
C ALA A 127 -20.61 -11.31 0.85
N LEU A 128 -19.62 -10.70 1.53
CA LEU A 128 -19.58 -9.25 1.78
C LEU A 128 -18.79 -8.48 0.71
N LEU A 129 -17.93 -9.15 -0.04
CA LEU A 129 -17.09 -8.49 -1.03
C LEU A 129 -17.91 -7.89 -2.19
N VAL A 130 -18.84 -8.66 -2.74
CA VAL A 130 -19.67 -8.22 -3.87
C VAL A 130 -20.53 -7.02 -3.50
N PRO A 131 -21.33 -7.03 -2.39
CA PRO A 131 -22.09 -5.87 -1.98
C PRO A 131 -21.19 -4.67 -1.60
N ALA A 132 -20.04 -4.89 -0.98
CA ALA A 132 -19.10 -3.81 -0.67
C ALA A 132 -18.55 -3.14 -1.94
N LEU A 133 -18.19 -3.92 -2.97
CA LEU A 133 -17.75 -3.39 -4.27
C LEU A 133 -18.89 -2.67 -5.01
N GLN A 134 -20.12 -3.15 -4.90
CA GLN A 134 -21.29 -2.47 -5.48
C GLN A 134 -21.55 -1.13 -4.81
N VAL A 135 -21.51 -1.08 -3.48
CA VAL A 135 -21.64 0.17 -2.70
C VAL A 135 -20.51 1.13 -3.07
N PHE A 136 -19.27 0.65 -3.09
CA PHE A 136 -18.13 1.46 -3.48
C PHE A 136 -18.27 2.00 -4.91
N GLY A 137 -18.68 1.15 -5.86
CA GLY A 137 -18.96 1.56 -7.25
C GLY A 137 -20.10 2.60 -7.35
N ALA A 138 -21.15 2.46 -6.54
CA ALA A 138 -22.23 3.44 -6.46
C ALA A 138 -21.75 4.79 -5.89
N LEU A 139 -20.92 4.77 -4.84
CA LEU A 139 -20.31 5.97 -4.26
C LEU A 139 -19.40 6.71 -5.26
N LEU A 140 -18.67 5.97 -6.11
CA LEU A 140 -17.84 6.57 -7.17
C LEU A 140 -18.65 7.22 -8.29
N ARG A 141 -19.95 6.98 -8.39
CA ARG A 141 -20.84 7.72 -9.33
C ARG A 141 -21.13 9.15 -8.85
N ILE A 142 -20.94 9.43 -7.56
CA ILE A 142 -21.11 10.77 -6.98
C ILE A 142 -19.83 11.57 -7.27
N GLY A 143 -19.91 12.57 -8.13
CA GLY A 143 -18.77 13.34 -8.63
C GLY A 143 -17.80 13.89 -7.55
N PRO A 144 -18.29 14.58 -6.49
CA PRO A 144 -17.43 15.07 -5.41
C PRO A 144 -16.71 13.94 -4.67
N LEU A 145 -17.42 12.84 -4.37
CA LEU A 145 -16.86 11.71 -3.64
C LEU A 145 -15.84 10.96 -4.49
N ARG A 146 -16.12 10.78 -5.79
CA ARG A 146 -15.16 10.22 -6.74
C ARG A 146 -13.85 11.00 -6.75
N ARG A 147 -13.93 12.32 -6.81
CA ARG A 147 -12.73 13.18 -6.79
C ARG A 147 -11.93 13.02 -5.50
N LEU A 148 -12.61 12.98 -4.35
CA LEU A 148 -11.98 12.76 -3.05
C LEU A 148 -11.28 11.41 -2.97
N VAL A 149 -11.98 10.33 -3.36
CA VAL A 149 -11.43 8.97 -3.34
C VAL A 149 -10.26 8.86 -4.31
N LEU A 150 -10.41 9.33 -5.55
CA LEU A 150 -9.33 9.28 -6.54
C LEU A 150 -8.11 10.09 -6.09
N ARG A 151 -8.28 11.29 -5.54
CA ARG A 151 -7.17 12.08 -5.00
C ARG A 151 -6.41 11.31 -3.93
N ARG A 152 -7.12 10.71 -2.97
CA ARG A 152 -6.49 9.89 -1.93
C ARG A 152 -5.84 8.61 -2.45
N MET A 153 -6.47 7.93 -3.42
CA MET A 153 -5.91 6.70 -4.00
C MET A 153 -4.67 6.99 -4.86
N VAL A 154 -4.65 8.11 -5.57
CA VAL A 154 -3.51 8.51 -6.42
C VAL A 154 -2.51 9.37 -5.64
N LEU A 155 -2.72 9.54 -4.33
CA LEU A 155 -1.84 10.30 -3.43
C LEU A 155 -1.61 11.75 -3.90
N LEU A 156 -2.62 12.35 -4.53
CA LEU A 156 -2.58 13.75 -4.98
C LEU A 156 -2.75 14.75 -3.83
N ASP A 157 -3.20 14.29 -2.67
CA ASP A 157 -3.37 15.12 -1.46
C ASP A 157 -2.09 15.10 -0.59
N ASP A 158 -0.91 14.98 -1.20
CA ASP A 158 0.35 15.14 -0.49
C ASP A 158 0.52 16.63 -0.11
N PRO A 159 0.41 16.99 1.19
CA PRO A 159 0.53 18.37 1.64
C PRO A 159 1.92 18.97 1.37
N SER A 160 2.88 18.15 0.97
CA SER A 160 4.22 18.59 0.60
C SER A 160 4.30 19.15 -0.84
N ARG A 161 3.26 19.00 -1.65
CA ARG A 161 3.24 19.47 -3.05
C ARG A 161 2.93 20.96 -3.21
N ASP A 162 2.22 21.54 -2.23
CA ASP A 162 1.71 22.91 -2.30
C ASP A 162 2.56 23.93 -1.51
N ARG A 163 3.78 23.52 -1.08
CA ARG A 163 4.70 24.40 -0.33
C ARG A 163 6.03 24.60 -1.03
#